data_d3884902bd832248b2c11722bbf9bb80
#
_entry.id   d3884902bd832248b2c11722bbf9bb80
#
_cell.length_a   1.000
_cell.length_b   1.000
_cell.length_c   1.000
_cell.angle_alpha   90.00
_cell.angle_beta   90.00
_cell.angle_gamma   90.00
#
_symmetry.space_group_name_H-M   'P 1'
#
loop_
_entity.id
_entity.type
_entity.pdbx_description
1 polymer ?
#
loop_
_entity_poly.entity_id
_entity_poly.type
_entity_poly.pdbx_seq_one_letter_code
_entity_poly.pdbx_strand_id
1 'polypeptide(L)'
;MSSAYSITRSVGTPRAAFLDYPLGRTAGRAGEPEEQRSILAKALGVFETLESPGEIVPMPFVWPGDDSWKEPPREKNSRELDGEASDDRTARHGTPQYQTEDDRLRAEETLASGGCATCVFPD
;
A
#
# COMPACT_ATOMS: atom_id res chain seq x y z
N MET A 1 -2.59 4.95 9.31
CA MET A 1 -2.36 3.48 9.44
C MET A 1 -2.04 2.89 8.08
N SER A 2 -1.18 1.88 8.05
CA SER A 2 -0.77 1.19 6.82
C SER A 2 -0.57 -0.30 7.08
N SER A 3 -0.84 -1.14 6.06
CA SER A 3 -0.47 -2.56 6.03
C SER A 3 0.71 -2.85 5.08
N ALA A 4 1.28 -1.82 4.46
CA ALA A 4 2.41 -1.94 3.53
C ALA A 4 3.65 -1.25 4.11
N TYR A 5 4.42 -1.96 4.94
CA TYR A 5 5.55 -1.39 5.68
C TYR A 5 6.61 -0.76 4.77
N SER A 6 7.05 -1.50 3.75
CA SER A 6 8.09 -1.03 2.83
C SER A 6 7.69 0.23 2.06
N ILE A 7 6.46 0.28 1.57
CA ILE A 7 5.92 1.45 0.88
C ILE A 7 5.81 2.64 1.84
N THR A 8 5.27 2.43 3.03
CA THR A 8 5.13 3.49 4.03
C THR A 8 6.49 4.08 4.41
N ARG A 9 7.50 3.22 4.55
CA ARG A 9 8.87 3.63 4.86
C ARG A 9 9.51 4.42 3.72
N SER A 10 9.32 3.99 2.48
CA SER A 10 9.92 4.66 1.32
C SER A 10 9.32 6.03 1.04
N VAL A 11 8.03 6.21 1.31
CA VAL A 11 7.35 7.52 1.17
C VAL A 11 7.78 8.51 2.26
N GLY A 12 8.36 8.04 3.37
CA GLY A 12 8.83 8.92 4.45
C GLY A 12 7.69 9.65 5.16
N THR A 13 6.60 8.98 5.46
CA THR A 13 5.45 9.57 6.16
C THR A 13 5.88 10.14 7.52
N PRO A 14 5.39 11.32 7.93
CA PRO A 14 5.79 11.95 9.20
C PRO A 14 5.47 11.08 10.43
N ARG A 15 4.35 10.37 10.39
CA ARG A 15 3.89 9.47 11.45
C ARG A 15 3.14 8.31 10.83
N ALA A 16 3.46 7.09 11.23
CA ALA A 16 2.76 5.91 10.76
C ALA A 16 2.55 4.86 11.86
N ALA A 17 1.41 4.20 11.82
CA ALA A 17 1.13 2.98 12.54
C ALA A 17 1.03 1.83 11.52
N PHE A 18 1.83 0.80 11.69
CA PHE A 18 1.85 -0.38 10.82
C PHE A 18 1.05 -1.51 11.44
N LEU A 19 0.12 -2.05 10.69
CA LEU A 19 -0.67 -3.21 11.06
C LEU A 19 -0.44 -4.32 10.01
N ASP A 20 0.12 -5.44 10.44
CA ASP A 20 0.43 -6.58 9.56
C ASP A 20 -0.85 -7.40 9.25
N TYR A 21 -1.76 -6.77 8.53
CA TYR A 21 -3.05 -7.32 8.12
C TYR A 21 -3.19 -7.25 6.59
N PRO A 22 -4.01 -8.12 5.99
CA PRO A 22 -4.26 -8.07 4.55
C PRO A 22 -4.74 -6.71 4.07
N LEU A 23 -4.40 -6.35 2.84
CA LEU A 23 -4.90 -5.14 2.18
C LEU A 23 -6.43 -5.09 2.23
N GLY A 24 -6.97 -3.92 2.56
CA GLY A 24 -8.41 -3.75 2.79
C GLY A 24 -8.89 -4.11 4.20
N ARG A 25 -8.00 -4.61 5.08
CA ARG A 25 -8.29 -4.95 6.47
C ARG A 25 -7.50 -4.11 7.49
N THR A 26 -7.00 -2.98 7.07
CA THR A 26 -6.14 -2.11 7.90
C THR A 26 -6.82 -1.58 9.16
N ALA A 27 -8.14 -1.62 9.24
CA ALA A 27 -8.91 -1.26 10.43
C ALA A 27 -9.48 -2.47 11.19
N GLY A 28 -9.05 -3.68 10.86
CA GLY A 28 -9.53 -4.92 11.46
C GLY A 28 -10.45 -5.74 10.56
N ARG A 29 -10.90 -6.88 11.07
CA ARG A 29 -11.78 -7.81 10.34
C ARG A 29 -13.19 -7.25 10.20
N ALA A 30 -13.83 -7.57 9.08
CA ALA A 30 -15.25 -7.24 8.89
C ALA A 30 -16.12 -8.02 9.90
N GLY A 31 -17.07 -7.32 10.50
CA GLY A 31 -17.97 -7.92 11.50
C GLY A 31 -17.39 -8.04 12.92
N GLU A 32 -16.15 -7.58 13.17
CA GLU A 32 -15.48 -7.64 14.46
C GLU A 32 -15.31 -6.23 15.07
N PRO A 33 -16.40 -5.62 15.59
CA PRO A 33 -16.36 -4.22 16.03
C PRO A 33 -15.43 -3.98 17.22
N GLU A 34 -15.26 -4.95 18.10
CA GLU A 34 -14.37 -4.81 19.26
C GLU A 34 -12.90 -4.80 18.83
N GLU A 35 -12.51 -5.66 17.90
CA GLU A 35 -11.17 -5.65 17.30
C GLU A 35 -10.91 -4.31 16.60
N GLN A 36 -11.85 -3.87 15.76
CA GLN A 36 -11.76 -2.61 15.03
C GLN A 36 -11.60 -1.42 15.96
N ARG A 37 -12.41 -1.37 17.03
CA ARG A 37 -12.31 -0.31 18.04
C ARG A 37 -10.96 -0.32 18.74
N SER A 38 -10.44 -1.49 19.10
CA SER A 38 -9.14 -1.64 19.76
C SER A 38 -8.00 -1.20 18.85
N ILE A 39 -8.03 -1.58 17.58
CA ILE A 39 -7.04 -1.17 16.58
C ILE A 39 -7.06 0.35 16.39
N LEU A 40 -8.23 0.95 16.22
CA LEU A 40 -8.37 2.39 16.01
C LEU A 40 -7.95 3.17 17.25
N ALA A 41 -8.36 2.75 18.45
CA ALA A 41 -7.94 3.39 19.68
C ALA A 41 -6.41 3.37 19.86
N LYS A 42 -5.78 2.23 19.56
CA LYS A 42 -4.32 2.12 19.62
C LYS A 42 -3.65 2.99 18.57
N ALA A 43 -4.17 3.04 17.34
CA ALA A 43 -3.64 3.89 16.29
C ALA A 43 -3.74 5.38 16.62
N LEU A 44 -4.85 5.81 17.25
CA LEU A 44 -4.99 7.19 17.72
C LEU A 44 -4.01 7.50 18.86
N GLY A 45 -3.77 6.55 19.77
CA GLY A 45 -2.76 6.72 20.83
C GLY A 45 -1.34 6.89 20.32
N VAL A 46 -1.04 6.49 19.09
CA VAL A 46 0.25 6.73 18.45
C VAL A 46 0.52 8.22 18.24
N PHE A 47 -0.51 9.06 18.09
CA PHE A 47 -0.33 10.52 18.04
C PHE A 47 0.28 11.12 19.30
N GLU A 48 0.06 10.49 20.45
CA GLU A 48 0.58 10.94 21.74
C GLU A 48 2.02 10.48 21.98
N THR A 49 2.43 9.40 21.35
CA THR A 49 3.71 8.72 21.61
C THR A 49 4.76 8.94 20.53
N LEU A 50 4.35 9.27 19.30
CA LEU A 50 5.27 9.49 18.18
C LEU A 50 5.78 10.92 18.17
N GLU A 51 7.05 11.08 18.52
CA GLU A 51 7.74 12.38 18.55
C GLU A 51 8.66 12.59 17.35
N SER A 52 9.18 11.50 16.78
CA SER A 52 10.17 11.56 15.70
C SER A 52 9.51 11.42 14.31
N PRO A 53 9.74 12.36 13.38
CA PRO A 53 9.29 12.20 11.99
C PRO A 53 9.91 10.97 11.32
N GLY A 54 9.12 10.29 10.51
CA GLY A 54 9.55 9.09 9.79
C GLY A 54 9.48 7.79 10.59
N GLU A 55 9.10 7.86 11.86
CA GLU A 55 8.94 6.67 12.69
C GLU A 55 7.66 5.91 12.33
N ILE A 56 7.77 4.58 12.26
CA ILE A 56 6.66 3.68 12.00
C ILE A 56 6.49 2.75 13.20
N VAL A 57 5.38 2.88 13.91
CA VAL A 57 5.08 2.05 15.08
C VAL A 57 4.36 0.78 14.65
N PRO A 58 4.92 -0.42 14.91
CA PRO A 58 4.20 -1.66 14.70
C PRO A 58 3.06 -1.79 15.73
N MET A 59 1.88 -2.15 15.25
CA MET A 59 0.71 -2.38 16.07
C MET A 59 0.74 -3.80 16.67
N PRO A 60 0.37 -3.98 17.95
CA PRO A 60 0.45 -5.27 18.64
C PRO A 60 -0.77 -6.16 18.35
N PHE A 61 -1.17 -6.26 17.09
CA PHE A 61 -2.26 -7.12 16.65
C PHE A 61 -1.72 -8.11 15.61
N VAL A 62 -2.22 -9.34 15.67
CA VAL A 62 -1.85 -10.41 14.76
C VAL A 62 -3.08 -10.85 13.97
N TRP A 63 -2.93 -11.00 12.67
CA TRP A 63 -3.99 -11.54 11.83
C TRP A 63 -4.28 -12.99 12.23
N PRO A 64 -5.51 -13.32 12.59
CA PRO A 64 -5.89 -14.69 12.90
C PRO A 64 -6.00 -15.50 11.61
N GLY A 65 -5.19 -16.50 11.46
CA GLY A 65 -5.14 -17.36 10.29
C GLY A 65 -3.71 -17.63 9.83
N ASP A 66 -3.59 -18.12 8.62
CA ASP A 66 -2.31 -18.36 7.99
C ASP A 66 -1.76 -17.08 7.31
N ASP A 67 -0.50 -17.14 6.92
CA ASP A 67 0.19 -16.05 6.23
C ASP A 67 0.08 -16.15 4.70
N SER A 68 -0.84 -16.96 4.17
CA SER A 68 -1.00 -17.17 2.71
C SER A 68 -1.30 -15.88 1.94
N TRP A 69 -1.91 -14.90 2.60
CA TRP A 69 -2.15 -13.59 2.02
C TRP A 69 -0.88 -12.74 1.78
N LYS A 70 0.25 -13.12 2.38
CA LYS A 70 1.57 -12.48 2.15
C LYS A 70 2.27 -13.02 0.91
N GLU A 71 1.84 -14.18 0.42
CA GLU A 71 2.39 -14.73 -0.81
C GLU A 71 2.03 -13.84 -2.00
N PRO A 72 2.98 -13.55 -2.90
CA PRO A 72 2.64 -12.86 -4.13
C PRO A 72 1.54 -13.67 -4.85
N PRO A 73 0.59 -13.00 -5.52
CA PRO A 73 -0.38 -13.70 -6.34
C PRO A 73 0.39 -14.69 -7.22
N ARG A 74 0.09 -15.99 -7.13
CA ARG A 74 0.65 -16.95 -8.08
C ARG A 74 0.38 -16.39 -9.45
N GLU A 75 1.42 -16.21 -10.25
CA GLU A 75 1.26 -15.91 -11.67
C GLU A 75 0.30 -16.95 -12.21
N LYS A 76 -0.95 -16.56 -12.36
CA LYS A 76 -1.91 -17.38 -13.12
C LYS A 76 -1.32 -17.41 -14.50
N ASN A 77 -0.78 -18.58 -14.87
CA ASN A 77 -0.31 -18.79 -16.22
C ASN A 77 -1.37 -18.24 -17.16
N SER A 78 -1.00 -17.30 -17.99
CA SER A 78 -1.87 -16.64 -18.96
C SER A 78 -2.57 -17.60 -19.93
N ARG A 79 -2.32 -18.90 -19.80
CA ARG A 79 -2.94 -19.99 -20.56
C ARG A 79 -4.18 -20.61 -19.91
N GLU A 80 -4.50 -20.28 -18.64
CA GLU A 80 -5.71 -20.79 -17.95
C GLU A 80 -6.85 -19.77 -17.88
N LEU A 81 -6.68 -18.61 -18.48
CA LEU A 81 -7.71 -17.56 -18.56
C LEU A 81 -8.49 -17.60 -19.88
N ASP A 82 -8.86 -18.79 -20.34
CA ASP A 82 -9.97 -18.93 -21.25
C ASP A 82 -11.27 -18.83 -20.44
N GLY A 83 -11.79 -17.62 -20.36
CA GLY A 83 -13.14 -17.34 -19.87
C GLY A 83 -13.20 -16.74 -18.45
N GLU A 84 -13.53 -15.47 -18.42
CA GLU A 84 -14.17 -14.69 -17.36
C GLU A 84 -13.30 -14.15 -16.21
N ALA A 85 -13.38 -12.81 -16.09
CA ALA A 85 -12.90 -11.96 -15.02
C ALA A 85 -11.37 -11.88 -14.84
N SER A 86 -10.65 -11.67 -15.88
CA SER A 86 -9.43 -10.88 -15.83
C SER A 86 -9.81 -9.45 -15.38
N ASP A 87 -8.97 -8.86 -14.55
CA ASP A 87 -9.07 -7.43 -14.25
C ASP A 87 -9.20 -6.66 -15.58
N ASP A 88 -10.36 -6.09 -15.84
CA ASP A 88 -10.68 -5.33 -17.06
C ASP A 88 -10.06 -3.94 -17.07
N ARG A 89 -9.23 -3.63 -16.07
CA ARG A 89 -8.44 -2.43 -16.01
C ARG A 89 -7.33 -2.47 -17.05
N THR A 90 -7.70 -2.39 -18.31
CA THR A 90 -6.76 -2.03 -19.36
C THR A 90 -6.33 -0.58 -19.15
N ALA A 91 -5.04 -0.32 -19.23
CA ALA A 91 -4.55 1.05 -19.26
C ALA A 91 -5.31 1.82 -20.35
N ARG A 92 -6.10 2.83 -19.96
CA ARG A 92 -6.87 3.65 -20.91
C ARG A 92 -5.97 4.34 -21.94
N HIS A 93 -4.72 4.53 -21.57
CA HIS A 93 -3.70 5.20 -22.37
C HIS A 93 -2.41 4.41 -22.27
N GLY A 94 -1.73 4.21 -23.38
CA GLY A 94 -0.43 3.53 -23.47
C GLY A 94 0.74 4.36 -22.91
N THR A 95 0.49 5.61 -22.50
CA THR A 95 1.47 6.52 -21.93
C THR A 95 0.91 7.14 -20.66
N PRO A 96 1.78 7.49 -19.68
CA PRO A 96 1.36 8.23 -18.49
C PRO A 96 0.60 9.49 -18.86
N GLN A 97 -0.48 9.79 -18.14
CA GLN A 97 -1.29 10.98 -18.32
C GLN A 97 -0.94 12.00 -17.26
N TYR A 98 -0.67 13.22 -17.68
CA TYR A 98 -0.34 14.33 -16.80
C TYR A 98 -1.46 15.37 -16.86
N GLN A 99 -1.73 16.05 -15.75
CA GLN A 99 -2.74 17.09 -15.70
C GLN A 99 -2.30 18.36 -16.41
N THR A 100 -1.01 18.68 -16.32
CA THR A 100 -0.41 19.85 -16.94
C THR A 100 0.92 19.48 -17.60
N GLU A 101 1.41 20.33 -18.49
CA GLU A 101 2.71 20.19 -19.11
C GLU A 101 3.84 20.30 -18.06
N ASP A 102 3.67 21.12 -17.05
CA ASP A 102 4.61 21.23 -15.92
C ASP A 102 4.76 19.91 -15.16
N ASP A 103 3.67 19.17 -14.96
CA ASP A 103 3.72 17.87 -14.31
C ASP A 103 4.50 16.86 -15.14
N ARG A 104 4.35 16.91 -16.46
CA ARG A 104 5.13 16.07 -17.38
C ARG A 104 6.62 16.35 -17.26
N LEU A 105 7.01 17.63 -17.33
CA LEU A 105 8.41 18.05 -17.24
C LEU A 105 9.05 17.64 -15.90
N ARG A 106 8.35 17.81 -14.78
CA ARG A 106 8.82 17.39 -13.47
C ARG A 106 8.98 15.88 -13.36
N ALA A 107 8.05 15.12 -13.94
CA ALA A 107 8.15 13.67 -13.97
C ALA A 107 9.35 13.20 -14.78
N GLU A 108 9.59 13.79 -15.95
CA GLU A 108 10.76 13.51 -16.80
C GLU A 108 12.09 13.87 -16.10
N GLU A 109 12.13 15.01 -15.41
CA GLU A 109 13.31 15.41 -14.62
C GLU A 109 13.56 14.42 -13.47
N THR A 110 12.51 13.96 -12.79
CA THR A 110 12.62 12.95 -11.73
C THR A 110 13.14 11.62 -12.27
N LEU A 111 12.66 11.19 -13.42
CA LEU A 111 13.17 9.98 -14.09
C LEU A 111 14.63 10.12 -14.52
N ALA A 112 15.01 11.27 -15.08
CA ALA A 112 16.38 11.55 -15.50
C ALA A 112 17.38 11.63 -14.32
N SER A 113 16.92 12.04 -13.14
CA SER A 113 17.73 12.15 -11.92
C SER A 113 17.90 10.84 -11.14
N GLY A 114 17.36 9.72 -11.61
CA GLY A 114 17.49 8.41 -10.97
C GLY A 114 16.16 7.81 -10.51
N GLY A 115 15.07 8.47 -10.86
CA GLY A 115 13.72 7.97 -10.67
C GLY A 115 13.23 7.93 -9.23
N CYS A 116 11.96 7.59 -9.07
CA CYS A 116 11.37 7.27 -7.79
C CYS A 116 11.71 5.80 -7.45
N ALA A 117 12.40 5.55 -6.35
CA ALA A 117 12.80 4.20 -5.92
C ALA A 117 11.61 3.25 -5.70
N THR A 118 10.39 3.76 -5.70
CA THR A 118 9.15 3.03 -5.47
C THR A 118 8.18 3.09 -6.64
N CYS A 119 8.51 3.85 -7.69
CA CYS A 119 7.68 3.92 -8.87
C CYS A 119 8.07 2.78 -9.81
N VAL A 120 7.20 1.80 -9.95
CA VAL A 120 7.33 0.78 -10.99
C VAL A 120 6.60 1.33 -12.22
N PHE A 121 7.37 1.68 -13.24
CA PHE A 121 6.79 2.03 -14.53
C PHE A 121 6.74 0.75 -15.37
N PRO A 122 5.60 0.45 -16.01
CA PRO A 122 5.55 -0.65 -16.97
C PRO A 122 6.49 -0.34 -18.14
N ASP A 123 7.31 -1.33 -18.51
CA ASP A 123 8.16 -1.30 -19.72
C ASP A 123 7.31 -1.17 -21.00
#